data_0e6b0233a219afc1e426c02616166544
#
_entry.id   0e6b0233a219afc1e426c02616166544
#
_cell.length_a   1.000
_cell.length_b   1.000
_cell.length_c   1.000
_cell.angle_alpha   90.00
_cell.angle_beta   90.00
_cell.angle_gamma   90.00
#
_symmetry.space_group_name_H-M   'P 1'
#
loop_
_entity.id
_entity.type
_entity.pdbx_description
1 polymer ?
#
loop_
_entity_poly.entity_id
_entity_poly.type
_entity_poly.pdbx_seq_one_letter_code
_entity_poly.pdbx_strand_id
1 'polypeptide(L)'
;VNVQNRVSQASALLPAEVTKAGVTVMKRQSSTVILFGLTADDDRYDDKFLTNYANINVIPAIKRVNGVGECQCFSQKDYTMRLWIDPVKMKSYGLIPADLTGVLAQQNIEAAPGSVGESSDNQYQYTFRYKGRLKTPEEFGDMIIKSTQDGQTIRVKDVARVEMGALSYSVESKNNGKPSVTMMVTQTA
;
A
#
# COMPACT_ATOMS: atom_id res chain seq x y z
N VAL A 1 -7.60 -4.76 26.65
CA VAL A 1 -7.91 -3.38 27.10
C VAL A 1 -6.72 -2.79 27.86
N ASN A 2 -6.21 -3.44 28.93
CA ASN A 2 -5.11 -2.88 29.74
C ASN A 2 -3.83 -2.62 28.97
N VAL A 3 -3.42 -3.53 28.08
CA VAL A 3 -2.21 -3.36 27.23
C VAL A 3 -2.39 -2.19 26.28
N GLN A 4 -3.54 -2.09 25.62
CA GLN A 4 -3.83 -1.00 24.69
C GLN A 4 -3.81 0.37 25.40
N ASN A 5 -4.39 0.47 26.59
CA ASN A 5 -4.36 1.70 27.38
C ASN A 5 -2.91 2.09 27.76
N ARG A 6 -2.08 1.11 28.16
CA ARG A 6 -0.65 1.36 28.49
C ARG A 6 0.14 1.78 27.27
N VAL A 7 -0.09 1.15 26.12
CA VAL A 7 0.56 1.52 24.85
C VAL A 7 0.14 2.94 24.44
N SER A 8 -1.16 3.28 24.56
CA SER A 8 -1.64 4.64 24.27
C SER A 8 -0.98 5.70 25.18
N GLN A 9 -0.82 5.40 26.47
CA GLN A 9 -0.11 6.30 27.39
C GLN A 9 1.38 6.45 27.03
N ALA A 10 2.03 5.36 26.62
CA ALA A 10 3.43 5.36 26.23
C ALA A 10 3.68 6.00 24.84
N SER A 11 2.64 6.15 24.01
CA SER A 11 2.78 6.66 22.62
C SER A 11 3.45 8.04 22.53
N ALA A 12 3.21 8.90 23.55
CA ALA A 12 3.85 10.22 23.61
C ALA A 12 5.37 10.17 23.88
N LEU A 13 5.86 9.04 24.40
CA LEU A 13 7.29 8.82 24.72
C LEU A 13 8.03 8.06 23.63
N LEU A 14 7.31 7.62 22.57
CA LEU A 14 7.92 6.86 21.48
C LEU A 14 8.55 7.79 20.44
N PRO A 15 9.64 7.36 19.78
CA PRO A 15 10.24 8.09 18.68
C PRO A 15 9.23 8.37 17.54
N ALA A 16 9.46 9.48 16.83
CA ALA A 16 8.56 9.92 15.74
C ALA A 16 8.42 8.86 14.62
N GLU A 17 9.47 8.09 14.35
CA GLU A 17 9.48 7.01 13.36
C GLU A 17 8.49 5.90 13.75
N VAL A 18 8.42 5.55 15.02
CA VAL A 18 7.52 4.51 15.54
C VAL A 18 6.08 5.01 15.52
N THR A 19 5.84 6.26 15.94
CA THR A 19 4.49 6.84 15.94
C THR A 19 3.96 7.05 14.52
N LYS A 20 4.80 7.38 13.54
CA LYS A 20 4.43 7.47 12.12
C LYS A 20 4.05 6.10 11.53
N ALA A 21 4.76 5.05 11.89
CA ALA A 21 4.42 3.69 11.48
C ALA A 21 3.13 3.18 12.13
N GLY A 22 2.76 3.74 13.28
CA GLY A 22 1.65 3.31 14.11
C GLY A 22 2.01 2.13 15.02
N VAL A 23 1.36 2.07 16.17
CA VAL A 23 1.50 0.95 17.11
C VAL A 23 0.16 0.24 17.23
N THR A 24 0.13 -1.04 16.86
CA THR A 24 -1.08 -1.84 16.89
C THR A 24 -1.00 -2.88 18.00
N VAL A 25 -2.03 -2.94 18.83
CA VAL A 25 -2.19 -3.97 19.85
C VAL A 25 -3.26 -4.94 19.39
N MET A 26 -2.86 -6.20 19.19
CA MET A 26 -3.78 -7.27 18.79
C MET A 26 -3.82 -8.37 19.84
N LYS A 27 -5.05 -8.81 20.18
CA LYS A 27 -5.25 -10.01 20.98
C LYS A 27 -5.02 -11.20 20.05
N ARG A 28 -4.01 -12.02 20.34
CA ARG A 28 -3.69 -13.19 19.52
C ARG A 28 -3.66 -14.43 20.39
N GLN A 29 -4.36 -15.46 19.97
CA GLN A 29 -4.19 -16.81 20.46
C GLN A 29 -3.24 -17.55 19.53
N SER A 30 -2.29 -18.26 20.08
CA SER A 30 -1.23 -18.94 19.31
C SER A 30 -1.66 -20.29 18.70
N SER A 31 -2.88 -20.76 18.96
CA SER A 31 -3.38 -22.02 18.43
C SER A 31 -3.72 -21.90 16.95
N THR A 32 -2.85 -22.45 16.10
CA THR A 32 -3.11 -22.63 14.69
C THR A 32 -4.06 -23.82 14.51
N VAL A 33 -5.19 -23.58 13.83
CA VAL A 33 -6.18 -24.62 13.52
C VAL A 33 -5.82 -25.31 12.24
N ILE A 34 -5.47 -24.54 11.20
CA ILE A 34 -5.18 -25.06 9.88
C ILE A 34 -4.21 -24.16 9.12
N LEU A 35 -3.36 -24.81 8.34
CA LEU A 35 -2.54 -24.22 7.30
C LEU A 35 -2.99 -24.77 5.96
N PHE A 36 -3.25 -23.91 5.00
CA PHE A 36 -3.64 -24.34 3.66
C PHE A 36 -3.08 -23.41 2.59
N GLY A 37 -2.93 -23.94 1.38
CA GLY A 37 -2.44 -23.20 0.22
C GLY A 37 -3.54 -22.95 -0.79
N LEU A 38 -3.57 -21.76 -1.37
CA LEU A 38 -4.37 -21.41 -2.53
C LEU A 38 -3.49 -21.49 -3.78
N THR A 39 -3.89 -22.31 -4.74
CA THR A 39 -3.24 -22.46 -6.04
C THR A 39 -4.25 -22.27 -7.15
N ALA A 40 -3.80 -21.90 -8.34
CA ALA A 40 -4.61 -21.93 -9.55
C ALA A 40 -4.07 -22.98 -10.51
N ASP A 41 -4.97 -23.61 -11.25
CA ASP A 41 -4.59 -24.55 -12.32
C ASP A 41 -4.18 -23.82 -13.62
N ASP A 42 -4.55 -22.55 -13.74
CA ASP A 42 -4.25 -21.72 -14.89
C ASP A 42 -3.01 -20.87 -14.61
N ASP A 43 -1.99 -21.00 -15.46
CA ASP A 43 -0.70 -20.29 -15.35
C ASP A 43 -0.80 -18.76 -15.55
N ARG A 44 -1.99 -18.25 -15.95
CA ARG A 44 -2.26 -16.80 -16.02
C ARG A 44 -2.33 -16.15 -14.65
N TYR A 45 -2.57 -16.93 -13.59
CA TYR A 45 -2.69 -16.43 -12.23
C TYR A 45 -1.37 -16.59 -11.48
N ASP A 46 -0.63 -15.50 -11.37
CA ASP A 46 0.61 -15.45 -10.61
C ASP A 46 0.34 -15.34 -9.09
N ASP A 47 1.39 -15.46 -8.32
CA ASP A 47 1.34 -15.39 -6.86
C ASP A 47 0.86 -14.03 -6.33
N LYS A 48 1.05 -12.94 -7.07
CA LYS A 48 0.54 -11.60 -6.72
C LYS A 48 -0.98 -11.56 -6.85
N PHE A 49 -1.51 -12.09 -7.96
CA PHE A 49 -2.94 -12.21 -8.15
C PHE A 49 -3.57 -13.07 -7.06
N LEU A 50 -2.99 -14.24 -6.78
CA LEU A 50 -3.48 -15.16 -5.75
C LEU A 50 -3.46 -14.53 -4.36
N THR A 51 -2.40 -13.78 -4.01
CA THR A 51 -2.32 -13.05 -2.73
C THR A 51 -3.42 -12.00 -2.63
N ASN A 52 -3.60 -11.21 -3.68
CA ASN A 52 -4.63 -10.16 -3.70
C ASN A 52 -6.05 -10.76 -3.65
N TYR A 53 -6.29 -11.83 -4.40
CA TYR A 53 -7.56 -12.57 -4.36
C TYR A 53 -7.84 -13.14 -2.97
N ALA A 54 -6.82 -13.73 -2.33
CA ALA A 54 -6.93 -14.24 -0.97
C ALA A 54 -7.29 -13.15 0.03
N ASN A 55 -6.62 -12.00 -0.05
CA ASN A 55 -6.85 -10.86 0.86
C ASN A 55 -8.24 -10.24 0.70
N ILE A 56 -8.76 -10.16 -0.52
CA ILE A 56 -10.04 -9.51 -0.81
C ILE A 56 -11.22 -10.46 -0.60
N ASN A 57 -11.09 -11.73 -1.00
CA ASN A 57 -12.23 -12.66 -1.07
C ASN A 57 -12.14 -13.77 -0.02
N VAL A 58 -11.01 -14.46 0.08
CA VAL A 58 -10.90 -15.70 0.89
C VAL A 58 -10.79 -15.37 2.38
N ILE A 59 -9.87 -14.48 2.75
CA ILE A 59 -9.63 -14.13 4.15
C ILE A 59 -10.87 -13.52 4.81
N PRO A 60 -11.58 -12.56 4.20
CA PRO A 60 -12.81 -12.03 4.80
C PRO A 60 -13.93 -13.08 4.95
N ALA A 61 -14.02 -14.00 4.00
CA ALA A 61 -15.00 -15.08 4.08
C ALA A 61 -14.69 -16.03 5.25
N ILE A 62 -13.44 -16.43 5.43
CA ILE A 62 -13.00 -17.30 6.52
C ILE A 62 -13.17 -16.62 7.89
N LYS A 63 -12.83 -15.33 7.99
CA LYS A 63 -12.97 -14.55 9.24
C LYS A 63 -14.42 -14.44 9.74
N ARG A 64 -15.41 -14.68 8.88
CA ARG A 64 -16.84 -14.70 9.27
C ARG A 64 -17.28 -16.02 9.88
N VAL A 65 -16.47 -17.07 9.80
CA VAL A 65 -16.81 -18.38 10.35
C VAL A 65 -16.66 -18.36 11.87
N ASN A 66 -17.67 -18.84 12.59
CA ASN A 66 -17.63 -18.92 14.04
C ASN A 66 -16.47 -19.80 14.51
N GLY A 67 -15.72 -19.33 15.50
CA GLY A 67 -14.55 -20.03 16.04
C GLY A 67 -13.23 -19.63 15.38
N VAL A 68 -13.27 -18.90 14.26
CA VAL A 68 -12.05 -18.33 13.64
C VAL A 68 -11.68 -17.05 14.37
N GLY A 69 -10.47 -17.00 14.90
CA GLY A 69 -9.90 -15.81 15.53
C GLY A 69 -9.23 -14.90 14.51
N GLU A 70 -8.35 -15.48 13.70
CA GLU A 70 -7.68 -14.75 12.63
C GLU A 70 -7.38 -15.66 11.44
N CYS A 71 -7.39 -15.08 10.26
CA CYS A 71 -6.88 -15.67 9.03
C CYS A 71 -5.93 -14.68 8.37
N GLN A 72 -4.71 -15.11 8.09
CA GLN A 72 -3.69 -14.25 7.48
C GLN A 72 -2.87 -14.99 6.43
N CYS A 73 -2.38 -14.24 5.44
CA CYS A 73 -1.47 -14.73 4.42
C CYS A 73 -0.02 -14.59 4.91
N PHE A 74 0.82 -15.59 4.63
CA PHE A 74 2.27 -15.49 4.87
C PHE A 74 2.98 -14.65 3.80
N SER A 75 2.43 -14.61 2.61
CA SER A 75 2.95 -13.83 1.50
C SER A 75 2.45 -12.39 1.57
N GLN A 76 3.35 -11.41 1.47
CA GLN A 76 3.04 -9.99 1.36
C GLN A 76 3.24 -9.53 -0.09
N LYS A 77 2.57 -10.20 -1.02
CA LYS A 77 2.66 -9.89 -2.45
C LYS A 77 1.50 -9.01 -2.94
N ASP A 78 0.97 -8.18 -2.05
CA ASP A 78 -0.01 -7.17 -2.42
C ASP A 78 0.54 -6.27 -3.52
N TYR A 79 -0.31 -5.87 -4.46
CA TYR A 79 0.07 -4.95 -5.52
C TYR A 79 0.54 -3.62 -4.94
N THR A 80 1.71 -3.20 -5.37
CA THR A 80 2.29 -1.91 -4.99
C THR A 80 2.98 -1.27 -6.19
N MET A 81 3.06 0.06 -6.18
CA MET A 81 3.81 0.79 -7.16
C MET A 81 5.28 0.85 -6.74
N ARG A 82 6.19 0.35 -7.58
CA ARG A 82 7.63 0.35 -7.33
C ARG A 82 8.33 1.37 -8.22
N LEU A 83 9.15 2.18 -7.58
CA LEU A 83 10.02 3.14 -8.26
C LEU A 83 11.46 2.66 -8.12
N TRP A 84 12.04 2.21 -9.23
CA TRP A 84 13.44 1.81 -9.32
C TRP A 84 14.26 3.03 -9.71
N ILE A 85 14.88 3.64 -8.72
CA ILE A 85 15.64 4.88 -8.85
C ILE A 85 16.97 4.62 -9.53
N ASP A 86 17.32 5.48 -10.50
CA ASP A 86 18.64 5.53 -11.11
C ASP A 86 19.50 6.61 -10.43
N PRO A 87 20.49 6.22 -9.59
CA PRO A 87 21.30 7.20 -8.85
C PRO A 87 22.12 8.12 -9.75
N VAL A 88 22.54 7.62 -10.94
CA VAL A 88 23.35 8.40 -11.87
C VAL A 88 22.53 9.54 -12.48
N LYS A 89 21.32 9.21 -12.93
CA LYS A 89 20.38 10.20 -13.45
C LYS A 89 19.97 11.20 -12.37
N MET A 90 19.67 10.73 -11.14
CA MET A 90 19.36 11.64 -10.05
C MET A 90 20.49 12.65 -9.78
N LYS A 91 21.72 12.16 -9.73
CA LYS A 91 22.89 13.01 -9.54
C LYS A 91 23.03 14.05 -10.67
N SER A 92 22.79 13.67 -11.93
CA SER A 92 22.89 14.60 -13.06
C SER A 92 21.87 15.75 -12.99
N TYR A 93 20.70 15.51 -12.38
CA TYR A 93 19.66 16.52 -12.15
C TYR A 93 19.77 17.22 -10.78
N GLY A 94 20.78 16.88 -9.98
CA GLY A 94 20.95 17.44 -8.63
C GLY A 94 19.81 17.08 -7.66
N LEU A 95 19.26 15.86 -7.81
CA LEU A 95 18.17 15.35 -6.99
C LEU A 95 18.69 14.35 -5.96
N ILE A 96 17.98 14.26 -4.82
CA ILE A 96 18.19 13.27 -3.76
C ILE A 96 16.94 12.41 -3.59
N PRO A 97 17.03 11.19 -3.02
CA PRO A 97 15.86 10.33 -2.81
C PRO A 97 14.74 10.97 -1.99
N ALA A 98 15.07 11.90 -1.09
CA ALA A 98 14.08 12.65 -0.31
C ALA A 98 13.16 13.50 -1.19
N ASP A 99 13.64 14.01 -2.33
CA ASP A 99 12.83 14.80 -3.26
C ASP A 99 11.70 13.93 -3.86
N LEU A 100 12.00 12.67 -4.21
CA LEU A 100 10.99 11.75 -4.71
C LEU A 100 9.95 11.41 -3.63
N THR A 101 10.39 11.14 -2.40
CA THR A 101 9.45 10.86 -1.32
C THR A 101 8.56 12.05 -1.00
N GLY A 102 9.11 13.27 -1.07
CA GLY A 102 8.37 14.51 -0.92
C GLY A 102 7.28 14.68 -2.00
N VAL A 103 7.64 14.43 -3.25
CA VAL A 103 6.72 14.50 -4.40
C VAL A 103 5.60 13.46 -4.28
N LEU A 104 5.94 12.21 -3.91
CA LEU A 104 4.95 11.16 -3.67
C LEU A 104 3.95 11.55 -2.58
N ALA A 105 4.45 12.10 -1.47
CA ALA A 105 3.62 12.53 -0.36
C ALA A 105 2.69 13.69 -0.73
N GLN A 106 3.13 14.59 -1.62
CA GLN A 106 2.35 15.76 -2.03
C GLN A 106 1.37 15.49 -3.17
N GLN A 107 1.72 14.65 -4.14
CA GLN A 107 0.93 14.45 -5.36
C GLN A 107 0.09 13.17 -5.34
N ASN A 108 0.40 12.20 -4.51
CA ASN A 108 -0.36 10.96 -4.38
C ASN A 108 -1.22 10.94 -3.10
N ILE A 109 -2.03 11.98 -2.92
CA ILE A 109 -2.94 12.13 -1.78
C ILE A 109 -4.39 12.01 -2.22
N GLU A 110 -5.25 11.69 -1.28
CA GLU A 110 -6.70 11.74 -1.45
C GLU A 110 -7.21 12.98 -0.70
N ALA A 111 -7.81 13.90 -1.43
CA ALA A 111 -8.34 15.13 -0.88
C ALA A 111 -9.79 15.32 -1.31
N ALA A 112 -10.59 15.91 -0.43
CA ALA A 112 -11.92 16.40 -0.75
C ALA A 112 -11.81 17.92 -0.95
N PRO A 113 -11.71 18.40 -2.21
CA PRO A 113 -11.42 19.81 -2.48
C PRO A 113 -12.60 20.75 -2.16
N GLY A 114 -13.76 20.19 -1.80
CA GLY A 114 -14.94 20.98 -1.46
C GLY A 114 -15.72 21.49 -2.67
N SER A 115 -16.56 22.48 -2.43
CA SER A 115 -17.39 23.15 -3.43
C SER A 115 -17.29 24.66 -3.29
N VAL A 116 -17.56 25.38 -4.39
CA VAL A 116 -17.62 26.85 -4.41
C VAL A 116 -19.03 27.27 -4.80
N GLY A 117 -19.52 28.35 -4.18
CA GLY A 117 -20.85 28.89 -4.44
C GLY A 117 -21.91 28.57 -3.40
N GLU A 118 -21.54 27.86 -2.31
CA GLU A 118 -22.49 27.45 -1.25
C GLU A 118 -23.07 28.64 -0.46
N SER A 119 -22.37 29.76 -0.42
CA SER A 119 -22.77 30.98 0.31
C SER A 119 -22.92 32.20 -0.59
N SER A 120 -23.06 32.03 -1.90
CA SER A 120 -23.23 33.15 -2.86
C SER A 120 -24.69 33.26 -3.28
N ASP A 121 -25.12 34.48 -3.66
CA ASP A 121 -26.45 34.72 -4.27
C ASP A 121 -26.64 34.04 -5.64
N ASN A 122 -25.63 33.32 -6.12
CA ASN A 122 -25.67 32.55 -7.34
C ASN A 122 -26.40 31.20 -7.13
N GLN A 123 -27.29 30.89 -8.06
CA GLN A 123 -28.10 29.66 -8.06
C GLN A 123 -27.27 28.37 -8.32
N TYR A 124 -25.98 28.47 -8.57
CA TYR A 124 -25.13 27.36 -8.99
C TYR A 124 -24.00 27.10 -7.98
N GLN A 125 -23.91 25.86 -7.54
CA GLN A 125 -22.79 25.33 -6.74
C GLN A 125 -21.91 24.48 -7.66
N TYR A 126 -20.60 24.74 -7.67
CA TYR A 126 -19.61 23.95 -8.40
C TYR A 126 -18.85 23.07 -7.44
N THR A 127 -18.97 21.76 -7.61
CA THR A 127 -18.18 20.79 -6.86
C THR A 127 -16.88 20.50 -7.60
N PHE A 128 -15.74 20.72 -6.92
CA PHE A 128 -14.46 20.32 -7.47
C PHE A 128 -14.29 18.81 -7.34
N ARG A 129 -13.85 18.16 -8.43
CA ARG A 129 -13.43 16.76 -8.41
C ARG A 129 -11.92 16.70 -8.49
N TYR A 130 -11.32 16.04 -7.53
CA TYR A 130 -9.90 15.73 -7.54
C TYR A 130 -9.70 14.31 -8.10
N LYS A 131 -8.62 14.09 -8.86
CA LYS A 131 -8.32 12.79 -9.48
C LYS A 131 -8.09 11.67 -8.46
N GLY A 132 -7.73 12.04 -7.24
CA GLY A 132 -7.42 11.10 -6.17
C GLY A 132 -6.02 10.48 -6.31
N ARG A 133 -5.84 9.31 -5.70
CA ARG A 133 -4.58 8.58 -5.77
C ARG A 133 -4.31 8.09 -7.18
N LEU A 134 -3.04 8.16 -7.58
CA LEU A 134 -2.56 7.64 -8.85
C LEU A 134 -2.64 6.11 -8.84
N LYS A 135 -2.95 5.52 -10.01
CA LYS A 135 -3.25 4.08 -10.12
C LYS A 135 -2.36 3.36 -11.11
N THR A 136 -1.78 4.05 -12.08
CA THR A 136 -1.00 3.42 -13.13
C THR A 136 0.48 3.84 -13.09
N PRO A 137 1.40 2.99 -13.56
CA PRO A 137 2.81 3.33 -13.63
C PRO A 137 3.08 4.62 -14.42
N GLU A 138 2.29 4.89 -15.47
CA GLU A 138 2.41 6.07 -16.31
C GLU A 138 2.06 7.34 -15.52
N GLU A 139 0.99 7.30 -14.73
CA GLU A 139 0.59 8.41 -13.87
C GLU A 139 1.67 8.75 -12.83
N PHE A 140 2.27 7.72 -12.20
CA PHE A 140 3.39 7.92 -11.30
C PHE A 140 4.64 8.43 -12.01
N GLY A 141 4.92 7.93 -13.21
CA GLY A 141 6.03 8.37 -14.05
C GLY A 141 5.93 9.83 -14.47
N ASP A 142 4.72 10.32 -14.66
CA ASP A 142 4.46 11.68 -15.10
C ASP A 142 4.46 12.73 -13.97
N MET A 143 4.58 12.31 -12.71
CA MET A 143 4.72 13.25 -11.58
C MET A 143 5.93 14.14 -11.78
N ILE A 144 5.74 15.44 -11.52
CA ILE A 144 6.79 16.45 -11.66
C ILE A 144 7.58 16.54 -10.35
N ILE A 145 8.89 16.30 -10.42
CA ILE A 145 9.79 16.42 -9.27
C ILE A 145 10.25 17.88 -9.12
N LYS A 146 10.67 18.49 -10.24
CA LYS A 146 11.25 19.82 -10.24
C LYS A 146 10.99 20.50 -11.57
N SER A 147 10.75 21.82 -11.53
CA SER A 147 10.76 22.67 -12.72
C SER A 147 12.00 23.56 -12.66
N THR A 148 12.72 23.65 -13.77
CA THR A 148 13.87 24.56 -13.91
C THR A 148 13.39 25.95 -14.32
N GLN A 149 14.24 26.97 -14.12
CA GLN A 149 13.91 28.34 -14.52
C GLN A 149 13.72 28.49 -16.04
N ASP A 150 14.33 27.61 -16.82
CA ASP A 150 14.21 27.56 -18.29
C ASP A 150 12.93 26.87 -18.77
N GLY A 151 12.01 26.55 -17.87
CA GLY A 151 10.74 25.91 -18.21
C GLY A 151 10.82 24.39 -18.43
N GLN A 152 11.98 23.76 -18.26
CA GLN A 152 12.09 22.30 -18.30
C GLN A 152 11.53 21.68 -17.04
N THR A 153 10.78 20.60 -17.19
CA THR A 153 10.22 19.84 -16.08
C THR A 153 10.90 18.46 -16.00
N ILE A 154 11.41 18.14 -14.82
CA ILE A 154 11.98 16.83 -14.51
C ILE A 154 10.86 15.98 -13.88
N ARG A 155 10.59 14.84 -14.49
CA ARG A 155 9.54 13.91 -14.04
C ARG A 155 10.14 12.66 -13.39
N VAL A 156 9.32 11.92 -12.67
CA VAL A 156 9.73 10.65 -12.05
C VAL A 156 10.30 9.68 -13.08
N LYS A 157 9.70 9.56 -14.26
CA LYS A 157 10.18 8.68 -15.35
C LYS A 157 11.56 9.03 -15.87
N ASP A 158 12.04 10.26 -15.67
CA ASP A 158 13.37 10.67 -16.14
C ASP A 158 14.47 10.12 -15.23
N VAL A 159 14.16 9.83 -13.96
CA VAL A 159 15.13 9.39 -12.93
C VAL A 159 14.79 8.03 -12.31
N ALA A 160 13.63 7.45 -12.63
CA ALA A 160 13.21 6.17 -12.11
C ALA A 160 12.38 5.38 -13.12
N ARG A 161 12.48 4.07 -13.07
CA ARG A 161 11.55 3.15 -13.74
C ARG A 161 10.40 2.86 -12.78
N VAL A 162 9.18 3.06 -13.23
CA VAL A 162 7.97 2.79 -12.45
C VAL A 162 7.31 1.51 -12.96
N GLU A 163 6.96 0.63 -12.05
CA GLU A 163 6.25 -0.61 -12.38
C GLU A 163 5.29 -1.02 -11.27
N MET A 164 4.24 -1.73 -11.63
CA MET A 164 3.38 -2.41 -10.66
C MET A 164 4.04 -3.73 -10.27
N GLY A 165 4.33 -3.89 -8.99
CA GLY A 165 4.99 -5.05 -8.45
C GLY A 165 4.37 -5.55 -7.15
N ALA A 166 5.07 -6.44 -6.43
CA ALA A 166 4.66 -6.89 -5.11
C ALA A 166 5.27 -6.03 -4.01
N LEU A 167 4.56 -5.90 -2.89
CA LEU A 167 5.05 -5.19 -1.70
C LEU A 167 6.36 -5.82 -1.18
N SER A 168 6.43 -7.15 -1.16
CA SER A 168 7.63 -7.90 -0.77
C SER A 168 7.84 -9.10 -1.68
N TYR A 169 9.10 -9.44 -1.93
CA TYR A 169 9.53 -10.66 -2.64
C TYR A 169 10.28 -11.64 -1.72
N SER A 170 10.26 -11.39 -0.40
CA SER A 170 11.03 -12.17 0.59
C SER A 170 10.49 -13.58 0.82
N VAL A 171 9.21 -13.81 0.53
CA VAL A 171 8.56 -15.12 0.71
C VAL A 171 7.98 -15.59 -0.62
N GLU A 172 8.40 -16.76 -1.06
CA GLU A 172 7.82 -17.48 -2.20
C GLU A 172 7.26 -18.80 -1.72
N SER A 173 6.04 -19.11 -2.14
CA SER A 173 5.38 -20.38 -1.84
C SER A 173 5.01 -21.09 -3.13
N LYS A 174 5.29 -22.38 -3.20
CA LYS A 174 4.93 -23.26 -4.32
C LYS A 174 4.27 -24.52 -3.81
N ASN A 175 3.26 -24.97 -4.52
CA ASN A 175 2.62 -26.26 -4.30
C ASN A 175 2.66 -27.07 -5.60
N ASN A 176 3.30 -28.23 -5.58
CA ASN A 176 3.51 -29.08 -6.76
C ASN A 176 4.15 -28.31 -7.95
N GLY A 177 5.10 -27.40 -7.65
CA GLY A 177 5.78 -26.59 -8.66
C GLY A 177 5.00 -25.36 -9.15
N LYS A 178 3.71 -25.23 -8.83
CA LYS A 178 2.87 -24.07 -9.19
C LYS A 178 2.94 -22.97 -8.13
N PRO A 179 2.80 -21.69 -8.50
CA PRO A 179 2.66 -20.61 -7.56
C PRO A 179 1.54 -20.88 -6.55
N SER A 180 1.82 -20.60 -5.29
CA SER A 180 0.88 -20.85 -4.19
C SER A 180 0.92 -19.71 -3.18
N VAL A 181 -0.19 -19.49 -2.50
CA VAL A 181 -0.29 -18.56 -1.37
C VAL A 181 -0.71 -19.33 -0.13
N THR A 182 0.19 -19.38 0.85
CA THR A 182 -0.06 -20.09 2.11
C THR A 182 -0.78 -19.19 3.09
N MET A 183 -1.88 -19.68 3.63
CA MET A 183 -2.71 -19.00 4.63
C MET A 183 -2.75 -19.80 5.94
N MET A 184 -2.82 -19.09 7.05
CA MET A 184 -2.92 -19.65 8.39
C MET A 184 -4.20 -19.16 9.05
N VAL A 185 -4.92 -20.09 9.65
CA VAL A 185 -6.12 -19.81 10.45
C VAL A 185 -5.84 -20.14 11.90
N THR A 186 -6.18 -19.22 12.79
CA THR A 186 -6.11 -19.41 14.23
C THR A 186 -7.51 -19.37 14.83
N GLN A 187 -7.71 -20.06 15.94
CA GLN A 187 -8.99 -20.02 16.63
C GLN A 187 -9.17 -18.75 17.46
N THR A 188 -10.42 -18.44 17.80
CA THR A 188 -10.72 -17.37 18.75
C THR A 188 -10.25 -17.79 20.16
N ALA A 189 -9.95 -16.77 20.98
CA ALA A 189 -9.62 -16.97 22.39
C ALA A 189 -10.89 -17.14 23.21
#